data_aab384f3c0e2500c03d9ec0f90f39de0
#
_entry.id   aab384f3c0e2500c03d9ec0f90f39de0
#
_cell.length_a   1.000
_cell.length_b   1.000
_cell.length_c   1.000
_cell.angle_alpha   90.00
_cell.angle_beta   90.00
_cell.angle_gamma   90.00
#
_symmetry.space_group_name_H-M   'P 1'
#
loop_
_entity.id
_entity.type
_entity.pdbx_description
1 polymer ?
#
loop_
_entity_poly.entity_id
_entity_poly.type
_entity_poly.pdbx_seq_one_letter_code
_entity_poly.pdbx_strand_id
1 'polypeptide(L)'
;MIPLATIRELFDYNWWARDRQLEACGSLAPELFTRAVGGSFPSVRDTLAHLVDVEWLYLERWQGRSPTGLPPGAEYPTVEALRRRWAEVEREWRGLLGRASDAQLAESLTFKSIKGVPRTTTRWETLYHLLNHQSYHRGQVTSQLRQLGATPVAVDFYDFLDARK
;
A
#
# COMPACT_ATOMS: atom_id res chain seq x y z
N MET A 1 -3.57 20.64 -8.54
CA MET A 1 -4.16 19.28 -8.47
C MET A 1 -3.36 18.36 -9.41
N ILE A 2 -3.08 17.15 -9.01
CA ILE A 2 -2.42 16.14 -9.87
C ILE A 2 -3.48 15.55 -10.81
N PRO A 3 -3.22 15.44 -12.14
CA PRO A 3 -4.16 14.82 -13.07
C PRO A 3 -4.44 13.35 -12.76
N LEU A 4 -5.66 12.88 -13.05
CA LEU A 4 -6.06 11.48 -12.84
C LEU A 4 -5.16 10.49 -13.59
N ALA A 5 -4.70 10.84 -14.78
CA ALA A 5 -3.78 10.00 -15.55
C ALA A 5 -2.47 9.76 -14.77
N THR A 6 -1.92 10.80 -14.14
CA THR A 6 -0.73 10.67 -13.30
C THR A 6 -1.00 9.84 -12.04
N ILE A 7 -2.17 10.04 -11.42
CA ILE A 7 -2.59 9.20 -10.26
C ILE A 7 -2.63 7.72 -10.65
N ARG A 8 -3.22 7.38 -11.81
CA ARG A 8 -3.28 6.00 -12.31
C ARG A 8 -1.88 5.42 -12.52
N GLU A 9 -0.97 6.17 -13.13
CA GLU A 9 0.42 5.75 -13.33
C GLU A 9 1.14 5.49 -12.01
N LEU A 10 0.93 6.37 -11.01
CA LEU A 10 1.51 6.19 -9.68
C LEU A 10 0.92 4.99 -8.92
N PHE A 11 -0.34 4.64 -9.15
CA PHE A 11 -0.92 3.39 -8.63
C PHE A 11 -0.33 2.17 -9.32
N ASP A 12 -0.15 2.19 -10.65
CA ASP A 12 0.52 1.11 -11.38
C ASP A 12 1.95 0.90 -10.87
N TYR A 13 2.70 1.99 -10.64
CA TYR A 13 4.01 1.93 -9.99
C TYR A 13 3.92 1.33 -8.58
N ASN A 14 2.95 1.76 -7.77
CA ASN A 14 2.78 1.27 -6.40
C ASN A 14 2.58 -0.25 -6.37
N TRP A 15 1.73 -0.78 -7.24
CA TRP A 15 1.44 -2.21 -7.33
C TRP A 15 2.62 -3.00 -7.89
N TRP A 16 3.30 -2.48 -8.90
CA TRP A 16 4.53 -3.07 -9.43
C TRP A 16 5.62 -3.18 -8.35
N ALA A 17 5.86 -2.13 -7.58
CA ALA A 17 6.86 -2.11 -6.53
C ALA A 17 6.50 -3.07 -5.38
N ARG A 18 5.21 -3.15 -5.00
CA ARG A 18 4.69 -4.13 -4.05
C ARG A 18 4.95 -5.57 -4.52
N ASP A 19 4.62 -5.88 -5.76
CA ASP A 19 4.76 -7.25 -6.30
C ASP A 19 6.21 -7.72 -6.26
N ARG A 20 7.16 -6.86 -6.59
CA ARG A 20 8.58 -7.14 -6.47
C ARG A 20 9.02 -7.40 -5.02
N GLN A 21 8.50 -6.63 -4.06
CA GLN A 21 8.78 -6.88 -2.64
C GLN A 21 8.14 -8.18 -2.15
N LEU A 22 6.92 -8.49 -2.56
CA LEU A 22 6.28 -9.78 -2.23
C LEU A 22 7.02 -10.96 -2.84
N GLU A 23 7.60 -10.81 -4.04
CA GLU A 23 8.46 -11.82 -4.64
C GLU A 23 9.74 -12.05 -3.80
N ALA A 24 10.42 -10.98 -3.40
CA ALA A 24 11.59 -11.07 -2.51
C ALA A 24 11.24 -11.71 -1.17
N CYS A 25 10.07 -11.39 -0.60
CA CYS A 25 9.59 -12.01 0.64
C CYS A 25 9.25 -13.50 0.47
N GLY A 26 8.78 -13.91 -0.71
CA GLY A 26 8.47 -15.31 -1.03
C GLY A 26 9.71 -16.23 -1.02
N SER A 27 10.91 -15.67 -1.13
CA SER A 27 12.17 -16.42 -1.02
C SER A 27 12.67 -16.58 0.43
N LEU A 28 12.04 -15.91 1.41
CA LEU A 28 12.38 -16.06 2.82
C LEU A 28 11.90 -17.40 3.37
N ALA A 29 12.69 -17.98 4.28
CA ALA A 29 12.17 -19.02 5.14
C ALA A 29 10.96 -18.50 5.95
N PRO A 30 9.89 -19.30 6.15
CA PRO A 30 8.66 -18.84 6.78
C PRO A 30 8.86 -18.15 8.14
N GLU A 31 9.84 -18.63 8.92
CA GLU A 31 10.17 -18.07 10.24
C GLU A 31 10.77 -16.67 10.14
N LEU A 32 11.45 -16.35 9.04
CA LEU A 32 12.05 -15.03 8.81
C LEU A 32 10.98 -14.00 8.46
N PHE A 33 9.93 -14.42 7.78
CA PHE A 33 8.83 -13.52 7.40
C PHE A 33 8.13 -12.88 8.61
N THR A 34 8.04 -13.63 9.71
CA THR A 34 7.39 -13.19 10.97
C THR A 34 8.38 -12.81 12.07
N ARG A 35 9.71 -12.98 11.82
CA ARG A 35 10.74 -12.66 12.79
C ARG A 35 10.76 -11.19 13.11
N ALA A 36 10.78 -10.86 14.40
CA ALA A 36 10.92 -9.49 14.86
C ALA A 36 12.34 -8.96 14.57
N VAL A 37 12.40 -7.86 13.82
CA VAL A 37 13.66 -7.15 13.48
C VAL A 37 13.60 -5.67 13.88
N GLY A 38 12.48 -5.24 14.48
CA GLY A 38 12.27 -3.86 14.92
C GLY A 38 11.84 -2.92 13.79
N GLY A 39 11.69 -1.64 14.16
CA GLY A 39 11.20 -0.59 13.27
C GLY A 39 9.80 -0.12 13.68
N SER A 40 9.05 0.48 12.76
CA SER A 40 7.65 0.92 13.01
C SER A 40 6.71 -0.25 13.23
N PHE A 41 7.02 -1.40 12.63
CA PHE A 41 6.33 -2.68 12.80
C PHE A 41 7.34 -3.76 13.14
N PRO A 42 6.94 -4.79 13.92
CA PRO A 42 7.88 -5.80 14.41
C PRO A 42 8.58 -6.59 13.30
N SER A 43 7.85 -6.95 12.23
CA SER A 43 8.34 -7.85 11.19
C SER A 43 7.99 -7.37 9.78
N VAL A 44 8.59 -8.03 8.76
CA VAL A 44 8.24 -7.85 7.35
C VAL A 44 6.75 -8.11 7.13
N ARG A 45 6.22 -9.20 7.71
CA ARG A 45 4.78 -9.51 7.66
C ARG A 45 3.93 -8.35 8.15
N ASP A 46 4.24 -7.81 9.32
CA ASP A 46 3.41 -6.78 9.96
C ASP A 46 3.49 -5.46 9.19
N THR A 47 4.65 -5.14 8.60
CA THR A 47 4.80 -3.97 7.73
C THR A 47 3.98 -4.12 6.45
N LEU A 48 4.02 -5.27 5.80
CA LEU A 48 3.25 -5.54 4.59
C LEU A 48 1.75 -5.63 4.88
N ALA A 49 1.34 -6.23 6.00
CA ALA A 49 -0.04 -6.24 6.47
C ALA A 49 -0.57 -4.81 6.63
N HIS A 50 0.19 -3.96 7.31
CA HIS A 50 -0.16 -2.54 7.44
C HIS A 50 -0.33 -1.85 6.09
N LEU A 51 0.53 -2.12 5.12
CA LEU A 51 0.45 -1.53 3.78
C LEU A 51 -0.85 -1.90 3.05
N VAL A 52 -1.23 -3.19 3.04
CA VAL A 52 -2.48 -3.62 2.38
C VAL A 52 -3.70 -3.08 3.10
N ASP A 53 -3.68 -3.06 4.43
CA ASP A 53 -4.82 -2.61 5.22
C ASP A 53 -5.02 -1.09 5.14
N VAL A 54 -3.94 -0.32 5.01
CA VAL A 54 -4.04 1.12 4.74
C VAL A 54 -4.55 1.38 3.32
N GLU A 55 -4.13 0.59 2.33
CA GLU A 55 -4.65 0.70 0.97
C GLU A 55 -6.17 0.41 0.94
N TRP A 56 -6.62 -0.64 1.64
CA TRP A 56 -8.04 -0.92 1.84
C TRP A 56 -8.76 0.20 2.61
N LEU A 57 -8.17 0.72 3.68
CA LEU A 57 -8.76 1.79 4.48
C LEU A 57 -9.06 3.05 3.65
N TYR A 58 -8.16 3.41 2.72
CA TYR A 58 -8.38 4.55 1.84
C TYR A 58 -9.40 4.26 0.74
N LEU A 59 -9.51 3.02 0.30
CA LEU A 59 -10.61 2.58 -0.57
C LEU A 59 -11.98 2.76 0.11
N GLU A 60 -12.09 2.34 1.38
CA GLU A 60 -13.29 2.54 2.19
C GLU A 60 -13.65 4.03 2.34
N ARG A 61 -12.64 4.85 2.66
CA ARG A 61 -12.82 6.31 2.78
C ARG A 61 -13.27 6.95 1.48
N TRP A 62 -12.70 6.53 0.36
CA TRP A 62 -13.14 7.02 -0.95
C TRP A 62 -14.61 6.72 -1.20
N GLN A 63 -15.09 5.60 -0.72
CA GLN A 63 -16.50 5.18 -0.82
C GLN A 63 -17.41 5.76 0.28
N GLY A 64 -16.89 6.71 1.08
CA GLY A 64 -17.66 7.40 2.14
C GLY A 64 -17.74 6.65 3.46
N ARG A 65 -17.02 5.55 3.63
CA ARG A 65 -16.97 4.78 4.89
C ARG A 65 -15.77 5.21 5.74
N SER A 66 -15.85 5.01 7.03
CA SER A 66 -14.76 5.37 7.98
C SER A 66 -14.53 4.23 8.96
N PRO A 67 -13.81 3.17 8.57
CA PRO A 67 -13.43 2.09 9.48
C PRO A 67 -12.68 2.62 10.71
N THR A 68 -12.93 2.02 11.87
CA THR A 68 -12.37 2.42 13.16
C THR A 68 -11.15 1.62 13.58
N GLY A 69 -10.69 0.68 12.75
CA GLY A 69 -9.52 -0.16 13.00
C GLY A 69 -9.02 -0.82 11.74
N LEU A 70 -7.86 -1.45 11.86
CA LEU A 70 -7.25 -2.30 10.84
C LEU A 70 -7.18 -3.73 11.37
N PRO A 71 -7.25 -4.75 10.50
CA PRO A 71 -7.02 -6.14 10.89
C PRO A 71 -5.63 -6.32 11.53
N PRO A 72 -5.47 -7.25 12.47
CA PRO A 72 -4.14 -7.56 12.99
C PRO A 72 -3.29 -8.30 11.94
N GLY A 73 -1.99 -8.01 11.87
CA GLY A 73 -1.07 -8.63 10.89
C GLY A 73 -1.06 -10.17 10.95
N ALA A 74 -1.45 -10.75 12.08
CA ALA A 74 -1.57 -12.21 12.24
C ALA A 74 -2.62 -12.87 11.32
N GLU A 75 -3.56 -12.10 10.76
CA GLU A 75 -4.50 -12.60 9.74
C GLU A 75 -3.81 -12.93 8.41
N TYR A 76 -2.57 -12.47 8.22
CA TYR A 76 -1.76 -12.72 7.03
C TYR A 76 -0.53 -13.59 7.36
N PRO A 77 -0.71 -14.88 7.65
CA PRO A 77 0.40 -15.74 8.11
C PRO A 77 1.45 -16.02 7.02
N THR A 78 1.12 -15.81 5.75
CA THR A 78 2.01 -16.08 4.60
C THR A 78 1.98 -14.95 3.58
N VAL A 79 2.99 -14.93 2.70
CA VAL A 79 3.04 -14.01 1.56
C VAL A 79 1.85 -14.22 0.62
N GLU A 80 1.39 -15.46 0.43
CA GLU A 80 0.22 -15.78 -0.40
C GLU A 80 -1.08 -15.24 0.18
N ALA A 81 -1.22 -15.21 1.51
CA ALA A 81 -2.37 -14.56 2.16
C ALA A 81 -2.40 -13.06 1.86
N LEU A 82 -1.25 -12.38 1.94
CA LEU A 82 -1.12 -10.98 1.54
C LEU A 82 -1.40 -10.75 0.05
N ARG A 83 -0.88 -11.62 -0.84
CA ARG A 83 -1.15 -11.54 -2.29
C ARG A 83 -2.64 -11.62 -2.59
N ARG A 84 -3.36 -12.57 -1.97
CA ARG A 84 -4.82 -12.68 -2.14
C ARG A 84 -5.53 -11.41 -1.69
N ARG A 85 -5.20 -10.92 -0.51
CA ARG A 85 -5.81 -9.69 0.01
C ARG A 85 -5.55 -8.48 -0.89
N TRP A 86 -4.31 -8.30 -1.34
CA TRP A 86 -3.98 -7.22 -2.26
C TRP A 86 -4.67 -7.35 -3.61
N ALA A 87 -4.82 -8.55 -4.16
CA ALA A 87 -5.54 -8.75 -5.41
C ALA A 87 -7.01 -8.29 -5.33
N GLU A 88 -7.65 -8.47 -4.17
CA GLU A 88 -9.00 -7.95 -3.90
C GLU A 88 -9.02 -6.42 -3.89
N VAL A 89 -8.16 -5.82 -3.08
CA VAL A 89 -8.06 -4.36 -2.90
C VAL A 89 -7.68 -3.66 -4.21
N GLU A 90 -6.70 -4.20 -4.94
CA GLU A 90 -6.28 -3.67 -6.24
C GLU A 90 -7.40 -3.71 -7.27
N ARG A 91 -8.14 -4.82 -7.35
CA ARG A 91 -9.27 -4.96 -8.28
C ARG A 91 -10.30 -3.85 -8.04
N GLU A 92 -10.62 -3.57 -6.79
CA GLU A 92 -11.57 -2.51 -6.43
C GLU A 92 -11.02 -1.11 -6.76
N TRP A 93 -9.74 -0.84 -6.47
CA TRP A 93 -9.09 0.41 -6.84
C TRP A 93 -9.06 0.61 -8.35
N ARG A 94 -8.71 -0.42 -9.14
CA ARG A 94 -8.73 -0.35 -10.61
C ARG A 94 -10.11 0.00 -11.14
N GLY A 95 -11.14 -0.64 -10.59
CA GLY A 95 -12.53 -0.33 -10.95
C GLY A 95 -12.94 1.11 -10.60
N LEU A 96 -12.52 1.60 -9.44
CA LEU A 96 -12.80 2.95 -8.96
C LEU A 96 -12.07 4.00 -9.78
N LEU A 97 -10.75 3.87 -9.94
CA LEU A 97 -9.93 4.79 -10.73
C LEU A 97 -10.31 4.77 -12.21
N GLY A 98 -10.76 3.61 -12.73
CA GLY A 98 -11.25 3.50 -14.11
C GLY A 98 -12.47 4.39 -14.40
N ARG A 99 -13.34 4.59 -13.40
CA ARG A 99 -14.56 5.40 -13.51
C ARG A 99 -14.40 6.84 -12.99
N ALA A 100 -13.30 7.15 -12.33
CA ALA A 100 -13.05 8.47 -11.78
C ALA A 100 -12.80 9.52 -12.87
N SER A 101 -12.96 10.81 -12.50
CA SER A 101 -12.64 11.97 -13.34
C SER A 101 -11.78 12.97 -12.58
N ASP A 102 -11.10 13.89 -13.31
CA ASP A 102 -10.34 14.99 -12.69
C ASP A 102 -11.24 15.90 -11.85
N ALA A 103 -12.48 16.14 -12.28
CA ALA A 103 -13.45 16.91 -11.50
C ALA A 103 -13.72 16.24 -10.15
N GLN A 104 -13.90 14.92 -10.14
CA GLN A 104 -14.11 14.15 -8.91
C GLN A 104 -12.89 14.17 -7.99
N LEU A 105 -11.68 14.21 -8.53
CA LEU A 105 -10.46 14.35 -7.73
C LEU A 105 -10.39 15.69 -6.96
N ALA A 106 -10.99 16.74 -7.49
CA ALA A 106 -11.06 18.05 -6.85
C ALA A 106 -12.12 18.14 -5.73
N GLU A 107 -13.06 17.20 -5.67
CA GLU A 107 -14.12 17.20 -4.65
C GLU A 107 -13.54 17.00 -3.25
N SER A 108 -14.19 17.64 -2.27
CA SER A 108 -13.92 17.40 -0.86
C SER A 108 -14.33 15.99 -0.44
N LEU A 109 -13.48 15.39 0.37
CA LEU A 109 -13.73 14.10 1.03
C LEU A 109 -13.62 14.29 2.54
N THR A 110 -14.71 13.99 3.24
CA THR A 110 -14.74 13.99 4.71
C THR A 110 -14.78 12.56 5.23
N PHE A 111 -13.89 12.23 6.15
CA PHE A 111 -13.82 10.93 6.80
C PHE A 111 -13.36 11.05 8.25
N LYS A 112 -13.50 10.00 9.03
CA LYS A 112 -12.90 9.92 10.37
C LYS A 112 -11.59 9.12 10.32
N SER A 113 -10.58 9.60 11.05
CA SER A 113 -9.39 8.79 11.32
C SER A 113 -9.77 7.55 12.14
N ILE A 114 -8.87 6.56 12.21
CA ILE A 114 -9.08 5.38 13.09
C ILE A 114 -9.23 5.76 14.59
N LYS A 115 -8.79 6.97 14.97
CA LYS A 115 -8.99 7.55 16.31
C LYS A 115 -10.30 8.34 16.42
N GLY A 116 -11.18 8.30 15.42
CA GLY A 116 -12.46 9.00 15.42
C GLY A 116 -12.38 10.50 15.09
N VAL A 117 -11.18 11.07 14.84
CA VAL A 117 -11.00 12.50 14.55
C VAL A 117 -11.47 12.80 13.12
N PRO A 118 -12.41 13.74 12.91
CA PRO A 118 -12.84 14.16 11.59
C PRO A 118 -11.68 14.81 10.80
N ARG A 119 -11.64 14.53 9.50
CA ARG A 119 -10.71 15.14 8.54
C ARG A 119 -11.47 15.46 7.27
N THR A 120 -11.21 16.64 6.71
CA THR A 120 -11.70 17.05 5.39
C THR A 120 -10.51 17.48 4.56
N THR A 121 -10.42 16.93 3.35
CA THR A 121 -9.38 17.24 2.36
C THR A 121 -9.96 16.98 0.97
N THR A 122 -9.22 17.22 -0.09
CA THR A 122 -9.64 16.81 -1.43
C THR A 122 -9.35 15.34 -1.69
N ARG A 123 -10.06 14.73 -2.64
CA ARG A 123 -9.85 13.32 -3.00
C ARG A 123 -8.43 13.08 -3.52
N TRP A 124 -7.89 13.98 -4.35
CA TRP A 124 -6.52 13.81 -4.87
C TRP A 124 -5.46 13.84 -3.76
N GLU A 125 -5.65 14.67 -2.71
CA GLU A 125 -4.72 14.72 -1.57
C GLU A 125 -4.75 13.41 -0.77
N THR A 126 -5.91 12.77 -0.65
CA THR A 126 -5.99 11.45 0.01
C THR A 126 -5.27 10.37 -0.78
N LEU A 127 -5.38 10.37 -2.12
CA LEU A 127 -4.66 9.43 -2.98
C LEU A 127 -3.16 9.68 -2.95
N TYR A 128 -2.73 10.93 -3.03
CA TYR A 128 -1.32 11.31 -2.90
C TYR A 128 -0.74 10.87 -1.55
N HIS A 129 -1.48 11.14 -0.46
CA HIS A 129 -1.07 10.68 0.87
C HIS A 129 -0.92 9.16 0.93
N LEU A 130 -1.87 8.40 0.37
CA LEU A 130 -1.78 6.93 0.31
C LEU A 130 -0.50 6.49 -0.41
N LEU A 131 -0.24 7.00 -1.60
CA LEU A 131 0.94 6.65 -2.41
C LEU A 131 2.26 6.99 -1.70
N ASN A 132 2.33 8.16 -1.07
CA ASN A 132 3.49 8.57 -0.26
C ASN A 132 3.68 7.66 0.96
N HIS A 133 2.61 7.31 1.65
CA HIS A 133 2.62 6.39 2.78
C HIS A 133 3.11 4.99 2.38
N GLN A 134 2.64 4.48 1.23
CA GLN A 134 3.11 3.21 0.66
C GLN A 134 4.63 3.25 0.40
N SER A 135 5.14 4.31 -0.22
CA SER A 135 6.59 4.47 -0.50
C SER A 135 7.41 4.52 0.78
N TYR A 136 6.95 5.25 1.80
CA TYR A 136 7.61 5.34 3.11
C TYR A 136 7.78 3.96 3.76
N HIS A 137 6.73 3.17 3.83
CA HIS A 137 6.79 1.83 4.44
C HIS A 137 7.47 0.79 3.56
N ARG A 138 7.45 0.92 2.23
CA ARG A 138 8.28 0.07 1.34
C ARG A 138 9.77 0.21 1.64
N GLY A 139 10.24 1.42 1.98
CA GLY A 139 11.61 1.60 2.46
C GLY A 139 11.90 0.83 3.74
N GLN A 140 10.93 0.71 4.66
CA GLN A 140 11.06 -0.10 5.87
C GLN A 140 11.13 -1.60 5.56
N VAL A 141 10.28 -2.10 4.65
CA VAL A 141 10.36 -3.50 4.17
C VAL A 141 11.75 -3.79 3.60
N THR A 142 12.29 -2.89 2.77
CA THR A 142 13.66 -3.01 2.22
C THR A 142 14.72 -3.11 3.32
N SER A 143 14.62 -2.30 4.37
CA SER A 143 15.53 -2.35 5.52
C SER A 143 15.39 -3.63 6.32
N GLN A 144 14.17 -4.10 6.56
CA GLN A 144 13.89 -5.34 7.26
C GLN A 144 14.43 -6.57 6.49
N LEU A 145 14.27 -6.60 5.16
CA LEU A 145 14.84 -7.66 4.32
C LEU A 145 16.36 -7.73 4.45
N ARG A 146 17.07 -6.58 4.45
CA ARG A 146 18.52 -6.55 4.68
C ARG A 146 18.91 -7.10 6.05
N GLN A 147 18.19 -6.73 7.09
CA GLN A 147 18.46 -7.24 8.46
C GLN A 147 18.25 -8.75 8.57
N LEU A 148 17.40 -9.32 7.72
CA LEU A 148 17.18 -10.77 7.64
C LEU A 148 18.17 -11.49 6.73
N GLY A 149 19.16 -10.77 6.15
CA GLY A 149 20.12 -11.34 5.21
C GLY A 149 19.59 -11.61 3.80
N ALA A 150 18.37 -11.15 3.50
CA ALA A 150 17.80 -11.24 2.16
C ALA A 150 18.32 -10.14 1.24
N THR A 151 18.33 -10.40 -0.06
CA THR A 151 18.65 -9.39 -1.07
C THR A 151 17.39 -8.58 -1.39
N PRO A 152 17.35 -7.27 -1.08
CA PRO A 152 16.24 -6.43 -1.47
C PRO A 152 16.18 -6.26 -2.98
N VAL A 153 14.99 -6.04 -3.50
CA VAL A 153 14.76 -5.70 -4.91
C VAL A 153 14.73 -4.19 -5.10
N ALA A 154 15.16 -3.72 -6.26
CA ALA A 154 15.01 -2.34 -6.68
C ALA A 154 13.51 -2.05 -6.93
N VAL A 155 13.03 -0.95 -6.35
CA VAL A 155 11.62 -0.54 -6.40
C VAL A 155 11.46 0.97 -6.62
N ASP A 156 12.51 1.64 -7.12
CA ASP A 156 12.44 3.04 -7.44
C ASP A 156 11.56 3.32 -8.67
N PHE A 157 11.06 4.55 -8.78
CA PHE A 157 10.19 4.91 -9.88
C PHE A 157 10.91 4.81 -11.25
N TYR A 158 12.21 5.09 -11.31
CA TYR A 158 13.01 4.90 -12.52
C TYR A 158 13.09 3.43 -12.94
N ASP A 159 13.23 2.49 -11.99
CA ASP A 159 13.21 1.05 -12.29
C ASP A 159 11.88 0.61 -12.90
N PHE A 160 10.77 1.19 -12.42
CA PHE A 160 9.45 0.96 -13.00
C PHE A 160 9.34 1.50 -14.43
N LEU A 161 9.85 2.71 -14.69
CA LEU A 161 9.85 3.28 -16.04
C LEU A 161 10.69 2.45 -17.01
N ASP A 162 11.83 1.93 -16.57
CA ASP A 162 12.69 1.06 -17.40
C ASP A 162 12.05 -0.31 -17.65
N ALA A 163 11.33 -0.86 -16.70
CA ALA A 163 10.61 -2.13 -16.84
C ALA A 163 9.44 -2.08 -17.84
N ARG A 164 9.02 -0.88 -18.28
CA ARG A 164 7.92 -0.65 -19.23
C ARG A 164 8.38 -0.47 -20.68
N LYS A 165 9.70 -0.38 -20.90
CA LYS A 165 10.31 -0.25 -22.24
C LYS A 165 10.39 -1.58 -22.95
#